data_d09c29a7e337d72fb92a7e9cab179612
#
_entry.id   d09c29a7e337d72fb92a7e9cab179612
#
_cell.length_a   1.000
_cell.length_b   1.000
_cell.length_c   1.000
_cell.angle_alpha   90.00
_cell.angle_beta   90.00
_cell.angle_gamma   90.00
#
_symmetry.space_group_name_H-M   'P 1'
#
loop_
_entity.id
_entity.type
_entity.pdbx_description
1 polymer ?
#
loop_
_entity_poly.entity_id
_entity_poly.type
_entity_poly.pdbx_seq_one_letter_code
_entity_poly.pdbx_strand_id
1 'polypeptide(L)'
;MKYIEDVHWILDKPGTTIHNQDEQFKENIAFVHSLGKKCDCVGWSNLRRDDPQAEEILQKIAAFCKEKGWSARGLYTREYADFDADWFEIDGAYFKDNTVGEYISVPAQDGGTAKICSIKAYRELTVAPKSWGRRLYVPERFYKTYRESGMTGLDFCWAKDTGKYAAQQYFEIFGTERIPQVAVAWDLKNQDLRKLGTDGGWLPRLGEVFARWTQLNLPYCYRKEDMPAGGIAYAYIPSTFSCCGLYQVLVHKDVAQQLLQEKAIPTGALKPVPVLDVIPSGYTLRATSICPRPTREYMEQSLLNYDILKKKDRPLWQISEKDALRVLRKVKTDRKEDFGKKLSKAKAEVLTETKYAPMLPYYLIANGGQLSDEYRLLSLDESDTATSEFRNILESEELLEDKPDGIVICACANGDWVLLLRDGTVIQFSHEVPEITEQWPSLAQFIVDAIND
;
A
#
# COMPACT_ATOMS: atom_id res chain seq x y z
N MET A 1 7.41 -29.13 9.31
CA MET A 1 7.25 -27.84 8.62
C MET A 1 6.69 -28.12 7.25
N LYS A 2 5.52 -27.57 6.92
CA LYS A 2 4.84 -27.81 5.64
C LYS A 2 5.12 -26.62 4.73
N TYR A 3 5.49 -26.90 3.49
CA TYR A 3 5.67 -25.85 2.48
C TYR A 3 4.41 -25.71 1.66
N ILE A 4 4.05 -24.46 1.34
CA ILE A 4 3.15 -24.14 0.24
C ILE A 4 4.03 -23.83 -0.96
N GLU A 5 3.77 -24.48 -2.06
CA GLU A 5 4.44 -24.25 -3.34
C GLU A 5 3.50 -23.45 -4.22
N ASP A 6 4.05 -22.41 -4.84
CA ASP A 6 3.35 -21.55 -5.78
C ASP A 6 4.18 -21.41 -7.05
N VAL A 7 3.50 -21.50 -8.17
CA VAL A 7 4.09 -21.40 -9.49
C VAL A 7 3.50 -20.20 -10.21
N HIS A 8 4.28 -19.14 -10.32
CA HIS A 8 3.97 -18.03 -11.22
C HIS A 8 4.45 -18.38 -12.63
N TRP A 9 3.56 -18.43 -13.58
CA TRP A 9 3.88 -18.92 -14.92
C TRP A 9 3.27 -18.08 -16.03
N ILE A 10 3.95 -18.09 -17.17
CA ILE A 10 3.50 -17.55 -18.46
C ILE A 10 3.84 -18.57 -19.55
N LEU A 11 2.94 -18.73 -20.50
CA LEU A 11 3.18 -19.58 -21.65
C LEU A 11 4.03 -18.85 -22.68
N ASP A 12 5.01 -19.55 -23.24
CA ASP A 12 6.02 -18.97 -24.11
C ASP A 12 6.16 -19.78 -25.41
N LYS A 13 6.02 -19.10 -26.53
CA LYS A 13 6.24 -19.67 -27.85
C LYS A 13 7.73 -19.54 -28.21
N PRO A 14 8.42 -20.62 -28.58
CA PRO A 14 9.82 -20.53 -28.94
C PRO A 14 10.11 -19.49 -30.01
N GLY A 15 11.14 -18.66 -29.80
CA GLY A 15 11.58 -17.65 -30.76
C GLY A 15 10.79 -16.37 -30.83
N THR A 16 9.80 -16.17 -29.96
CA THR A 16 9.01 -14.94 -29.89
C THR A 16 9.23 -14.19 -28.59
N THR A 17 9.07 -12.86 -28.65
CA THR A 17 9.00 -12.02 -27.44
C THR A 17 7.53 -11.67 -27.23
N ILE A 18 7.03 -11.87 -26.02
CA ILE A 18 5.63 -11.58 -25.71
C ILE A 18 5.45 -10.09 -25.52
N HIS A 19 4.54 -9.51 -26.31
CA HIS A 19 4.05 -8.15 -26.16
C HIS A 19 2.54 -8.18 -25.86
N ASN A 20 2.05 -7.21 -25.08
CA ASN A 20 0.65 -7.15 -24.63
C ASN A 20 -0.40 -7.15 -25.74
N GLN A 21 -0.02 -6.93 -27.00
CA GLN A 21 -0.93 -6.87 -28.14
C GLN A 21 -0.81 -8.04 -29.12
N ASP A 22 0.09 -8.97 -28.90
CA ASP A 22 0.31 -10.11 -29.79
C ASP A 22 -0.83 -11.13 -29.69
N GLU A 23 -1.11 -11.81 -30.81
CA GLU A 23 -2.11 -12.90 -30.81
C GLU A 23 -1.78 -14.02 -29.85
N GLN A 24 -0.48 -14.32 -29.71
CA GLN A 24 0.01 -15.27 -28.71
C GLN A 24 -0.38 -14.87 -27.30
N PHE A 25 -0.31 -13.59 -26.96
CA PHE A 25 -0.72 -13.10 -25.63
C PHE A 25 -2.22 -13.28 -25.41
N LYS A 26 -3.05 -12.98 -26.42
CA LYS A 26 -4.49 -13.21 -26.36
C LYS A 26 -4.83 -14.68 -26.20
N GLU A 27 -4.11 -15.56 -26.91
CA GLU A 27 -4.29 -17.01 -26.81
C GLU A 27 -3.90 -17.53 -25.42
N ASN A 28 -2.80 -17.01 -24.85
CA ASN A 28 -2.38 -17.31 -23.49
C ASN A 28 -3.44 -16.90 -22.47
N ILE A 29 -3.94 -15.66 -22.55
CA ILE A 29 -5.00 -15.17 -21.66
C ILE A 29 -6.26 -16.04 -21.78
N ALA A 30 -6.71 -16.34 -22.99
CA ALA A 30 -7.89 -17.16 -23.21
C ALA A 30 -7.74 -18.56 -22.60
N PHE A 31 -6.55 -19.16 -22.74
CA PHE A 31 -6.27 -20.45 -22.13
C PHE A 31 -6.25 -20.37 -20.60
N VAL A 32 -5.58 -19.38 -20.03
CA VAL A 32 -5.54 -19.18 -18.56
C VAL A 32 -6.95 -19.00 -17.99
N HIS A 33 -7.79 -18.20 -18.65
CA HIS A 33 -9.19 -18.02 -18.24
C HIS A 33 -10.00 -19.32 -18.36
N SER A 34 -9.72 -20.17 -19.36
CA SER A 34 -10.38 -21.47 -19.49
C SER A 34 -10.05 -22.44 -18.34
N LEU A 35 -8.97 -22.19 -17.62
CA LEU A 35 -8.58 -22.90 -16.40
C LEU A 35 -9.24 -22.36 -15.14
N GLY A 36 -10.10 -21.33 -15.25
CA GLY A 36 -10.70 -20.64 -14.12
C GLY A 36 -9.68 -19.78 -13.34
N LYS A 37 -8.55 -19.42 -13.94
CA LYS A 37 -7.49 -18.61 -13.32
C LYS A 37 -7.53 -17.18 -13.85
N LYS A 38 -7.19 -16.22 -12.99
CA LYS A 38 -7.00 -14.82 -13.40
C LYS A 38 -5.65 -14.67 -14.11
N CYS A 39 -5.63 -13.91 -15.17
CA CYS A 39 -4.42 -13.53 -15.88
C CYS A 39 -4.25 -12.02 -15.74
N ASP A 40 -3.07 -11.58 -15.34
CA ASP A 40 -2.76 -10.15 -15.27
C ASP A 40 -2.48 -9.54 -16.65
N CYS A 41 -2.24 -8.23 -16.68
CA CYS A 41 -2.02 -7.47 -17.93
C CYS A 41 -0.78 -7.91 -18.72
N VAL A 42 0.10 -8.71 -18.14
CA VAL A 42 1.31 -9.26 -18.80
C VAL A 42 1.22 -10.76 -19.07
N GLY A 43 0.05 -11.37 -18.84
CA GLY A 43 -0.19 -12.78 -19.12
C GLY A 43 0.34 -13.72 -18.03
N TRP A 44 0.70 -13.20 -16.86
CA TRP A 44 1.10 -14.03 -15.73
C TRP A 44 -0.11 -14.62 -15.01
N SER A 45 0.06 -15.84 -14.54
CA SER A 45 -0.88 -16.51 -13.65
C SER A 45 -0.13 -17.29 -12.59
N ASN A 46 -0.83 -17.67 -11.52
CA ASN A 46 -0.26 -18.49 -10.47
C ASN A 46 -1.08 -19.74 -10.19
N LEU A 47 -0.43 -20.77 -9.66
CA LEU A 47 -1.02 -22.02 -9.25
C LEU A 47 -0.38 -22.47 -7.95
N ARG A 48 -1.19 -22.59 -6.90
CA ARG A 48 -0.77 -23.09 -5.60
C ARG A 48 -0.93 -24.60 -5.53
N ARG A 49 0.02 -25.27 -4.88
CA ARG A 49 -0.04 -26.73 -4.69
C ARG A 49 -1.24 -27.18 -3.86
N ASP A 50 -1.68 -26.34 -2.93
CA ASP A 50 -2.85 -26.61 -2.08
C ASP A 50 -4.19 -26.33 -2.78
N ASP A 51 -4.20 -25.84 -4.02
CA ASP A 51 -5.39 -25.73 -4.84
C ASP A 51 -5.93 -27.13 -5.15
N PRO A 52 -7.20 -27.44 -4.81
CA PRO A 52 -7.79 -28.77 -5.06
C PRO A 52 -7.75 -29.23 -6.52
N GLN A 53 -7.68 -28.28 -7.46
CA GLN A 53 -7.64 -28.55 -8.90
C GLN A 53 -6.22 -28.50 -9.47
N ALA A 54 -5.20 -28.34 -8.63
CA ALA A 54 -3.84 -28.11 -9.07
C ALA A 54 -3.32 -29.16 -10.04
N GLU A 55 -3.53 -30.44 -9.76
CA GLU A 55 -3.04 -31.55 -10.60
C GLU A 55 -3.74 -31.55 -11.97
N GLU A 56 -5.05 -31.31 -12.01
CA GLU A 56 -5.81 -31.22 -13.26
C GLU A 56 -5.35 -30.03 -14.12
N ILE A 57 -5.12 -28.88 -13.47
CA ILE A 57 -4.64 -27.67 -14.14
C ILE A 57 -3.24 -27.91 -14.75
N LEU A 58 -2.33 -28.55 -14.01
CA LEU A 58 -1.00 -28.90 -14.51
C LEU A 58 -1.06 -29.81 -15.73
N GLN A 59 -1.95 -30.81 -15.71
CA GLN A 59 -2.14 -31.71 -16.86
C GLN A 59 -2.67 -30.94 -18.08
N LYS A 60 -3.61 -30.01 -17.89
CA LYS A 60 -4.13 -29.16 -18.97
C LYS A 60 -3.05 -28.24 -19.54
N ILE A 61 -2.21 -27.64 -18.68
CA ILE A 61 -1.07 -26.81 -19.12
C ILE A 61 -0.10 -27.65 -19.93
N ALA A 62 0.25 -28.85 -19.46
CA ALA A 62 1.16 -29.75 -20.16
C ALA A 62 0.61 -30.16 -21.52
N ALA A 63 -0.67 -30.51 -21.61
CA ALA A 63 -1.32 -30.88 -22.86
C ALA A 63 -1.34 -29.71 -23.86
N PHE A 64 -1.71 -28.50 -23.41
CA PHE A 64 -1.71 -27.30 -24.24
C PHE A 64 -0.31 -26.95 -24.74
N CYS A 65 0.70 -26.97 -23.89
CA CYS A 65 2.10 -26.73 -24.31
C CYS A 65 2.57 -27.74 -25.35
N LYS A 66 2.24 -29.03 -25.16
CA LYS A 66 2.58 -30.09 -26.11
C LYS A 66 1.90 -29.90 -27.47
N GLU A 67 0.60 -29.60 -27.46
CA GLU A 67 -0.19 -29.34 -28.67
C GLU A 67 0.35 -28.16 -29.47
N LYS A 68 0.68 -27.06 -28.78
CA LYS A 68 1.16 -25.83 -29.41
C LYS A 68 2.64 -25.80 -29.68
N GLY A 69 3.43 -26.75 -29.20
CA GLY A 69 4.88 -26.70 -29.23
C GLY A 69 5.45 -25.55 -28.40
N TRP A 70 4.71 -25.13 -27.34
CA TRP A 70 5.10 -24.07 -26.44
C TRP A 70 5.73 -24.63 -25.17
N SER A 71 6.32 -23.71 -24.38
CA SER A 71 6.81 -24.02 -23.05
C SER A 71 6.23 -23.00 -22.05
N ALA A 72 6.19 -23.36 -20.78
CA ALA A 72 5.93 -22.42 -19.71
C ALA A 72 7.26 -21.94 -19.13
N ARG A 73 7.33 -20.66 -18.81
CA ARG A 73 8.43 -20.09 -18.02
C ARG A 73 7.87 -19.30 -16.86
N GLY A 74 8.64 -19.18 -15.82
CA GLY A 74 8.18 -18.39 -14.69
C GLY A 74 9.03 -18.53 -13.45
N LEU A 75 8.40 -18.26 -12.34
CA LEU A 75 8.97 -18.23 -11.02
C LEU A 75 8.31 -19.32 -10.17
N TYR A 76 9.10 -20.15 -9.56
CA TYR A 76 8.67 -21.11 -8.56
C TYR A 76 8.99 -20.56 -7.17
N THR A 77 8.01 -20.55 -6.29
CA THR A 77 8.17 -20.10 -4.93
C THR A 77 7.79 -21.20 -3.94
N ARG A 78 8.48 -21.23 -2.81
CA ARG A 78 8.12 -22.03 -1.64
C ARG A 78 7.93 -21.08 -0.46
N GLU A 79 6.84 -21.25 0.24
CA GLU A 79 6.56 -20.54 1.48
C GLU A 79 6.35 -21.56 2.60
N TYR A 80 6.82 -21.21 3.80
CA TYR A 80 6.51 -22.01 4.98
C TYR A 80 5.05 -21.76 5.38
N ALA A 81 4.27 -22.84 5.46
CA ALA A 81 2.85 -22.75 5.66
C ALA A 81 2.39 -23.03 7.09
N ASP A 82 3.13 -23.82 7.83
CA ASP A 82 2.69 -24.35 9.12
C ASP A 82 3.87 -24.32 10.09
N PHE A 83 4.04 -23.21 10.76
CA PHE A 83 4.99 -23.09 11.85
C PHE A 83 4.48 -22.11 12.89
N ASP A 84 4.75 -22.42 14.13
CA ASP A 84 4.51 -21.49 15.23
C ASP A 84 5.62 -20.43 15.18
N ALA A 85 5.26 -19.23 14.80
CA ALA A 85 6.22 -18.16 14.60
C ALA A 85 6.43 -17.38 15.88
N ASP A 86 7.68 -17.34 16.35
CA ASP A 86 8.08 -16.42 17.41
C ASP A 86 8.50 -15.05 16.86
N TRP A 87 8.75 -14.95 15.55
CA TRP A 87 9.21 -13.74 14.89
C TRP A 87 8.41 -13.40 13.64
N PHE A 88 8.23 -12.11 13.42
CA PHE A 88 7.45 -11.56 12.31
C PHE A 88 8.22 -10.45 11.60
N GLU A 89 8.17 -10.43 10.28
CA GLU A 89 8.57 -9.27 9.49
C GLU A 89 7.43 -8.24 9.52
N ILE A 90 7.77 -6.97 9.76
CA ILE A 90 6.83 -5.89 9.48
C ILE A 90 6.79 -5.73 7.96
N ASP A 91 5.72 -6.21 7.35
CA ASP A 91 5.50 -6.13 5.91
C ASP A 91 4.59 -4.95 5.59
N GLY A 92 5.02 -4.10 4.67
CA GLY A 92 4.27 -2.92 4.26
C GLY A 92 3.71 -3.09 2.85
N ALA A 93 2.64 -2.37 2.55
CA ALA A 93 2.16 -2.24 1.19
C ALA A 93 3.18 -1.50 0.32
N TYR A 94 3.36 -1.94 -0.93
CA TYR A 94 4.17 -1.18 -1.88
C TYR A 94 3.50 0.16 -2.18
N PHE A 95 4.30 1.21 -2.23
CA PHE A 95 3.82 2.48 -2.76
C PHE A 95 3.38 2.32 -4.21
N LYS A 96 2.23 2.86 -4.54
CA LYS A 96 1.96 3.28 -5.91
C LYS A 96 2.91 4.47 -6.20
N ASP A 97 3.39 4.61 -7.44
CA ASP A 97 4.41 5.60 -7.83
C ASP A 97 4.10 7.05 -7.42
N ASN A 98 2.84 7.37 -7.23
CA ASN A 98 2.34 8.69 -6.84
C ASN A 98 2.34 8.94 -5.32
N THR A 99 2.79 7.99 -4.49
CA THR A 99 2.81 8.13 -3.02
C THR A 99 4.19 8.54 -2.49
N VAL A 100 5.22 8.44 -3.30
CA VAL A 100 6.59 8.83 -2.94
C VAL A 100 6.87 10.23 -3.46
N GLY A 101 7.22 11.15 -2.54
CA GLY A 101 7.64 12.49 -2.89
C GLY A 101 9.10 12.55 -3.39
N GLU A 102 9.75 13.65 -3.16
CA GLU A 102 11.13 13.87 -3.58
C GLU A 102 12.13 13.13 -2.69
N TYR A 103 13.16 12.54 -3.31
CA TYR A 103 14.30 11.98 -2.60
C TYR A 103 15.37 13.02 -2.42
N ILE A 104 15.82 13.20 -1.18
CA ILE A 104 17.00 14.00 -0.86
C ILE A 104 18.16 13.11 -0.41
N SER A 105 19.37 13.45 -0.84
CA SER A 105 20.59 12.78 -0.38
C SER A 105 21.10 13.47 0.87
N VAL A 106 21.38 12.70 1.92
CA VAL A 106 21.87 13.19 3.21
C VAL A 106 23.10 12.39 3.63
N PRO A 107 23.95 12.92 4.50
CA PRO A 107 25.08 12.17 5.04
C PRO A 107 24.63 10.89 5.74
N ALA A 108 25.29 9.76 5.47
CA ALA A 108 25.03 8.48 6.09
C ALA A 108 26.04 8.15 7.19
N GLN A 109 25.66 7.29 8.13
CA GLN A 109 26.48 6.90 9.28
C GLN A 109 27.74 6.15 8.89
N ASP A 110 27.77 5.52 7.73
CA ASP A 110 28.94 4.83 7.16
C ASP A 110 29.90 5.76 6.40
N GLY A 111 29.66 7.07 6.43
CA GLY A 111 30.43 8.08 5.69
C GLY A 111 30.00 8.23 4.22
N GLY A 112 29.01 7.46 3.76
CA GLY A 112 28.41 7.56 2.43
C GLY A 112 27.22 8.51 2.37
N THR A 113 26.27 8.19 1.51
CA THR A 113 25.01 8.93 1.34
C THR A 113 23.81 8.02 1.59
N ALA A 114 22.89 8.47 2.42
CA ALA A 114 21.55 7.88 2.53
C ALA A 114 20.54 8.73 1.74
N LYS A 115 19.48 8.11 1.25
CA LYS A 115 18.38 8.81 0.62
C LYS A 115 17.19 8.81 1.56
N ILE A 116 16.64 9.98 1.83
CA ILE A 116 15.37 10.17 2.54
C ILE A 116 14.35 10.66 1.55
N CYS A 117 13.13 10.16 1.61
CA CYS A 117 12.07 10.69 0.79
C CYS A 117 10.99 11.37 1.64
N SER A 118 10.41 12.42 1.07
CA SER A 118 9.13 12.93 1.54
C SER A 118 8.02 11.97 1.09
N ILE A 119 6.93 11.94 1.83
CA ILE A 119 5.74 11.17 1.46
C ILE A 119 4.70 12.12 0.89
N LYS A 120 4.08 11.72 -0.21
CA LYS A 120 2.93 12.40 -0.78
C LYS A 120 1.75 11.45 -0.67
N ALA A 121 1.13 11.40 0.52
CA ALA A 121 -0.02 10.55 0.75
C ALA A 121 -1.29 11.22 0.21
N TYR A 122 -2.07 10.46 -0.58
CA TYR A 122 -3.38 10.89 -1.07
C TYR A 122 -4.53 10.30 -0.26
N ARG A 123 -4.23 9.39 0.66
CA ARG A 123 -5.20 8.77 1.57
C ARG A 123 -4.52 8.36 2.86
N GLU A 124 -5.31 8.10 3.89
CA GLU A 124 -4.81 7.51 5.12
C GLU A 124 -4.22 6.12 4.82
N LEU A 125 -2.92 5.97 5.07
CA LEU A 125 -2.24 4.69 4.92
C LEU A 125 -2.28 3.98 6.28
N THR A 126 -3.11 2.96 6.39
CA THR A 126 -3.20 2.13 7.60
C THR A 126 -2.07 1.11 7.69
N VAL A 127 -1.39 0.85 6.58
CA VAL A 127 -0.29 -0.11 6.47
C VAL A 127 0.99 0.65 6.18
N ALA A 128 2.08 0.24 6.82
CA ALA A 128 3.40 0.79 6.56
C ALA A 128 3.78 0.61 5.07
N PRO A 129 4.00 1.70 4.33
CA PRO A 129 4.34 1.59 2.92
C PRO A 129 5.82 1.25 2.73
N LYS A 130 6.13 0.49 1.68
CA LYS A 130 7.51 0.19 1.25
C LYS A 130 7.87 0.98 0.01
N SER A 131 8.97 1.71 0.04
CA SER A 131 9.55 2.33 -1.17
C SER A 131 10.25 1.30 -2.06
N TRP A 132 10.61 1.69 -3.28
CA TRP A 132 11.36 0.87 -4.24
C TRP A 132 12.64 0.26 -3.67
N GLY A 133 13.29 0.89 -2.70
CA GLY A 133 14.44 0.35 -1.96
C GLY A 133 14.06 -0.55 -0.78
N ARG A 134 12.81 -1.01 -0.70
CA ARG A 134 12.23 -1.76 0.44
C ARG A 134 12.35 -1.03 1.78
N ARG A 135 12.49 0.28 1.75
CA ARG A 135 12.47 1.10 2.96
C ARG A 135 11.08 1.09 3.56
N LEU A 136 11.01 1.00 4.86
CA LEU A 136 9.77 0.85 5.60
C LEU A 136 9.42 2.17 6.29
N TYR A 137 8.20 2.63 6.05
CA TYR A 137 7.64 3.83 6.66
C TYR A 137 6.48 3.45 7.54
N VAL A 138 6.45 4.00 8.74
CA VAL A 138 5.39 3.76 9.71
C VAL A 138 4.60 5.04 9.97
N PRO A 139 3.29 4.94 10.25
CA PRO A 139 2.48 6.10 10.59
C PRO A 139 2.85 6.67 11.97
N GLU A 140 2.46 7.91 12.21
CA GLU A 140 2.69 8.64 13.48
C GLU A 140 2.25 7.82 14.71
N ARG A 141 1.17 7.06 14.58
CA ARG A 141 0.68 6.23 15.67
C ARG A 141 1.70 5.17 16.10
N PHE A 142 2.33 4.49 15.13
CA PHE A 142 3.40 3.54 15.43
C PHE A 142 4.55 4.21 16.18
N TYR A 143 5.01 5.36 15.70
CA TYR A 143 6.09 6.13 16.34
C TYR A 143 5.76 6.51 17.78
N LYS A 144 4.53 6.98 18.04
CA LYS A 144 4.07 7.34 19.38
C LYS A 144 4.02 6.11 20.29
N THR A 145 3.35 5.03 19.86
CA THR A 145 3.28 3.77 20.62
C THR A 145 4.68 3.25 20.97
N TYR A 146 5.57 3.26 19.99
CA TYR A 146 6.95 2.81 20.21
C TYR A 146 7.66 3.63 21.29
N ARG A 147 7.56 4.96 21.24
CA ARG A 147 8.16 5.84 22.24
C ARG A 147 7.55 5.70 23.64
N GLU A 148 6.25 5.58 23.72
CA GLU A 148 5.51 5.50 24.98
C GLU A 148 5.68 4.14 25.67
N SER A 149 5.87 3.07 24.89
CA SER A 149 6.07 1.71 25.42
C SER A 149 7.48 1.44 25.94
N GLY A 150 8.45 2.33 25.68
CA GLY A 150 9.85 2.11 26.03
C GLY A 150 10.54 1.03 25.19
N MET A 151 9.97 0.62 24.07
CA MET A 151 10.62 -0.30 23.13
C MET A 151 11.96 0.25 22.65
N THR A 152 12.90 -0.63 22.38
CA THR A 152 14.22 -0.32 21.79
C THR A 152 14.45 -1.13 20.53
N GLY A 153 15.44 -0.78 19.73
CA GLY A 153 15.80 -1.52 18.51
C GLY A 153 15.45 -0.84 17.21
N LEU A 154 14.77 0.33 17.23
CA LEU A 154 14.48 1.14 16.05
C LEU A 154 14.93 2.58 16.23
N ASP A 155 15.52 3.13 15.18
CA ASP A 155 15.71 4.57 14.95
C ASP A 155 14.66 5.07 13.96
N PHE A 156 14.33 6.35 14.04
CA PHE A 156 13.31 6.98 13.23
C PHE A 156 13.84 8.22 12.52
N CYS A 157 13.40 8.41 11.30
CA CYS A 157 13.60 9.65 10.57
C CYS A 157 12.25 10.16 10.07
N TRP A 158 11.88 11.38 10.41
CA TRP A 158 10.64 11.95 9.95
C TRP A 158 10.62 12.12 8.42
N ALA A 159 9.69 11.45 7.75
CA ALA A 159 9.40 11.61 6.34
C ALA A 159 8.29 12.64 6.20
N LYS A 160 8.65 13.90 5.93
CA LYS A 160 7.69 14.99 5.81
C LYS A 160 6.62 14.63 4.77
N ASP A 161 5.36 14.71 5.14
CA ASP A 161 4.28 14.61 4.18
C ASP A 161 4.14 15.93 3.42
N THR A 162 4.21 15.86 2.09
CA THR A 162 4.03 17.00 1.17
C THR A 162 2.71 16.88 0.40
N GLY A 163 1.89 15.88 0.70
CA GLY A 163 0.59 15.65 0.08
C GLY A 163 -0.51 16.55 0.63
N LYS A 164 -1.67 16.53 0.00
CA LYS A 164 -2.88 17.23 0.45
C LYS A 164 -3.37 16.75 1.84
N TYR A 165 -2.94 15.56 2.26
CA TYR A 165 -3.29 14.91 3.55
C TYR A 165 -2.16 15.00 4.57
N ALA A 166 -1.46 16.13 4.65
CA ALA A 166 -0.40 16.38 5.62
C ALA A 166 -0.81 16.19 7.11
N ALA A 167 -2.07 15.83 7.39
CA ALA A 167 -2.55 15.48 8.73
C ALA A 167 -1.87 14.23 9.29
N GLN A 168 -1.51 13.25 8.45
CA GLN A 168 -0.77 12.08 8.85
C GLN A 168 0.72 12.26 8.62
N GLN A 169 1.50 11.98 9.65
CA GLN A 169 2.95 12.03 9.56
C GLN A 169 3.49 10.61 9.51
N TYR A 170 4.56 10.43 8.73
CA TYR A 170 5.22 9.15 8.53
C TYR A 170 6.66 9.23 8.96
N PHE A 171 7.18 8.09 9.37
CA PHE A 171 8.57 7.96 9.81
C PHE A 171 9.20 6.78 9.09
N GLU A 172 10.34 7.02 8.45
CA GLU A 172 11.19 5.93 7.99
C GLU A 172 11.84 5.28 9.20
N ILE A 173 11.82 3.94 9.28
CA ILE A 173 12.39 3.20 10.40
C ILE A 173 13.66 2.47 10.00
N PHE A 174 14.59 2.43 10.93
CA PHE A 174 15.88 1.77 10.79
C PHE A 174 16.12 0.89 12.01
N GLY A 175 16.35 -0.41 11.80
CA GLY A 175 16.74 -1.30 12.89
C GLY A 175 18.12 -0.95 13.44
N THR A 176 18.29 -1.03 14.75
CA THR A 176 19.58 -0.80 15.44
C THR A 176 20.33 -2.09 15.70
N GLU A 177 19.62 -3.19 15.98
CA GLU A 177 20.19 -4.49 16.21
C GLU A 177 20.17 -5.34 14.95
N ARG A 178 21.35 -5.54 14.37
CA ARG A 178 21.51 -6.27 13.13
C ARG A 178 21.67 -7.76 13.39
N ILE A 179 20.93 -8.57 12.64
CA ILE A 179 21.20 -10.01 12.55
C ILE A 179 22.53 -10.20 11.80
N PRO A 180 23.52 -10.92 12.36
CA PRO A 180 24.82 -11.08 11.74
C PRO A 180 24.77 -11.84 10.42
N GLN A 181 23.89 -12.81 10.30
CA GLN A 181 23.74 -13.65 9.11
C GLN A 181 22.27 -13.98 8.84
N VAL A 182 21.94 -14.15 7.59
CA VAL A 182 20.65 -14.66 7.12
C VAL A 182 20.86 -15.84 6.21
N ALA A 183 20.03 -16.84 6.34
CA ALA A 183 20.04 -17.96 5.43
C ALA A 183 19.23 -17.63 4.17
N VAL A 184 19.87 -17.64 3.04
CA VAL A 184 19.28 -17.42 1.73
C VAL A 184 19.44 -18.65 0.87
N ALA A 185 18.44 -18.91 0.05
CA ALA A 185 18.55 -19.96 -0.94
C ALA A 185 19.71 -19.68 -1.88
N TRP A 186 20.35 -20.72 -2.33
CA TRP A 186 21.44 -20.64 -3.30
C TRP A 186 20.98 -19.92 -4.57
N ASP A 187 21.94 -19.27 -5.25
CA ASP A 187 21.72 -18.76 -6.59
C ASP A 187 21.50 -19.95 -7.55
N LEU A 188 20.23 -20.17 -7.88
CA LEU A 188 19.77 -21.35 -8.62
C LEU A 188 19.92 -21.22 -10.13
N LYS A 189 20.51 -20.13 -10.62
CA LYS A 189 20.71 -19.95 -12.08
C LYS A 189 21.44 -21.11 -12.77
N ASN A 190 22.21 -21.89 -11.99
CA ASN A 190 23.03 -22.97 -12.48
C ASN A 190 22.73 -24.34 -11.86
N GLN A 191 21.69 -24.47 -11.03
CA GLN A 191 21.36 -25.75 -10.40
C GLN A 191 20.30 -26.52 -11.18
N ASP A 192 20.42 -27.82 -11.18
CA ASP A 192 19.40 -28.72 -11.72
C ASP A 192 18.20 -28.71 -10.80
N LEU A 193 17.18 -27.89 -11.13
CA LEU A 193 15.95 -27.73 -10.35
C LEU A 193 15.26 -29.11 -10.09
N ARG A 194 15.51 -30.11 -10.91
CA ARG A 194 15.02 -31.48 -10.72
C ARG A 194 15.58 -32.13 -9.47
N LYS A 195 16.78 -31.77 -9.04
CA LYS A 195 17.39 -32.28 -7.80
C LYS A 195 16.84 -31.65 -6.52
N LEU A 196 16.31 -30.45 -6.62
CA LEU A 196 15.70 -29.76 -5.47
C LEU A 196 14.28 -30.26 -5.16
N GLY A 197 13.68 -30.98 -6.06
CA GLY A 197 12.38 -31.62 -5.92
C GLY A 197 12.40 -33.03 -5.33
N THR A 198 13.53 -33.50 -4.79
CA THR A 198 13.66 -34.87 -4.21
C THR A 198 12.76 -35.12 -3.00
N ASP A 199 12.20 -34.09 -2.42
CA ASP A 199 11.20 -34.12 -1.35
C ASP A 199 9.75 -34.24 -1.84
N GLY A 200 9.53 -34.57 -3.11
CA GLY A 200 8.20 -34.76 -3.71
C GLY A 200 7.53 -33.46 -4.21
N GLY A 201 8.30 -32.39 -4.39
CA GLY A 201 7.81 -31.14 -4.97
C GLY A 201 7.28 -31.25 -6.40
N TRP A 202 6.62 -30.20 -6.88
CA TRP A 202 6.07 -30.12 -8.25
C TRP A 202 7.15 -30.04 -9.34
N LEU A 203 8.30 -29.49 -9.04
CA LEU A 203 9.36 -29.25 -9.99
C LEU A 203 9.73 -30.43 -10.86
N PRO A 204 9.87 -31.67 -10.36
CA PRO A 204 10.16 -32.83 -11.19
C PRO A 204 9.06 -33.13 -12.21
N ARG A 205 7.80 -32.88 -11.87
CA ARG A 205 6.65 -33.07 -12.76
C ARG A 205 6.52 -31.97 -13.80
N LEU A 206 6.96 -30.79 -13.46
CA LEU A 206 6.93 -29.60 -14.30
C LEU A 206 8.13 -29.57 -15.29
N GLY A 207 9.19 -30.28 -14.99
CA GLY A 207 10.48 -30.19 -15.67
C GLY A 207 10.45 -30.44 -17.19
N GLU A 208 9.50 -31.22 -17.70
CA GLU A 208 9.35 -31.46 -19.15
C GLU A 208 8.64 -30.27 -19.84
N VAL A 209 7.66 -29.69 -19.20
CA VAL A 209 6.84 -28.59 -19.72
C VAL A 209 7.47 -27.23 -19.43
N PHE A 210 8.12 -27.13 -18.28
CA PHE A 210 8.68 -25.89 -17.75
C PHE A 210 10.22 -25.87 -17.87
N ALA A 211 10.75 -26.28 -18.99
CA ALA A 211 12.19 -26.37 -19.21
C ALA A 211 12.97 -25.07 -19.10
N ARG A 212 12.27 -23.92 -19.01
CA ARG A 212 12.85 -22.57 -18.93
C ARG A 212 12.65 -21.89 -17.59
N TRP A 213 12.37 -22.62 -16.52
CA TRP A 213 12.33 -22.02 -15.18
C TRP A 213 13.69 -21.44 -14.83
N THR A 214 13.71 -20.15 -14.60
CA THR A 214 14.96 -19.44 -14.41
C THR A 214 15.24 -19.14 -12.95
N GLN A 215 14.26 -19.34 -12.06
CA GLN A 215 14.43 -18.92 -10.67
C GLN A 215 13.52 -19.69 -9.71
N LEU A 216 14.12 -20.28 -8.65
CA LEU A 216 13.42 -20.75 -7.47
C LEU A 216 13.53 -19.67 -6.38
N ASN A 217 12.40 -19.17 -5.94
CA ASN A 217 12.33 -18.22 -4.84
C ASN A 217 12.00 -19.00 -3.56
N LEU A 218 13.00 -19.20 -2.71
CA LEU A 218 12.80 -19.80 -1.40
C LEU A 218 12.70 -18.69 -0.36
N PRO A 219 11.87 -18.86 0.68
CA PRO A 219 11.77 -17.90 1.75
C PRO A 219 13.12 -17.78 2.47
N TYR A 220 13.44 -16.58 2.93
CA TYR A 220 14.55 -16.38 3.84
C TYR A 220 14.23 -17.08 5.17
N CYS A 221 15.25 -17.60 5.83
CA CYS A 221 15.13 -18.08 7.20
C CYS A 221 16.30 -17.57 8.05
N TYR A 222 16.10 -17.58 9.33
CA TYR A 222 17.03 -17.01 10.29
C TYR A 222 17.48 -18.07 11.28
N ARG A 223 18.72 -17.97 11.76
CA ARG A 223 19.19 -18.86 12.82
C ARG A 223 18.73 -18.32 14.16
N LYS A 224 18.24 -19.23 15.01
CA LYS A 224 17.77 -18.89 16.35
C LYS A 224 18.85 -18.24 17.19
N GLU A 225 20.09 -18.71 17.08
CA GLU A 225 21.24 -18.18 17.81
C GLU A 225 21.63 -16.75 17.43
N ASP A 226 21.20 -16.28 16.23
CA ASP A 226 21.47 -14.93 15.73
C ASP A 226 20.37 -13.91 16.12
N MET A 227 19.27 -14.39 16.71
CA MET A 227 18.13 -13.51 17.04
C MET A 227 18.39 -12.78 18.36
N PRO A 228 18.24 -11.44 18.40
CA PRO A 228 18.54 -10.66 19.59
C PRO A 228 17.47 -10.81 20.67
N ALA A 229 17.92 -10.75 21.94
CA ALA A 229 17.03 -10.80 23.09
C ALA A 229 16.09 -9.59 23.21
N GLY A 230 16.43 -8.44 22.58
CA GLY A 230 15.66 -7.19 22.63
C GLY A 230 14.35 -7.21 21.85
N GLY A 231 14.05 -8.29 21.13
CA GLY A 231 12.77 -8.48 20.46
C GLY A 231 12.58 -7.70 19.15
N ILE A 232 13.54 -6.88 18.73
CA ILE A 232 13.53 -6.18 17.42
C ILE A 232 14.90 -6.35 16.77
N ALA A 233 14.90 -6.72 15.50
CA ALA A 233 16.11 -6.90 14.72
C ALA A 233 15.93 -6.44 13.27
N TYR A 234 17.02 -6.25 12.56
CA TYR A 234 16.97 -6.07 11.12
C TYR A 234 17.98 -6.93 10.38
N ALA A 235 17.64 -7.25 9.15
CA ALA A 235 18.53 -7.87 8.18
C ALA A 235 18.63 -6.97 6.94
N TYR A 236 19.85 -6.76 6.46
CA TYR A 236 20.09 -6.04 5.20
C TYR A 236 21.14 -6.75 4.37
N ILE A 237 20.74 -7.18 3.18
CA ILE A 237 21.64 -7.75 2.19
C ILE A 237 21.55 -6.87 0.94
N PRO A 238 22.64 -6.13 0.60
CA PRO A 238 22.67 -5.34 -0.62
C PRO A 238 22.50 -6.27 -1.82
N SER A 239 21.66 -5.87 -2.78
CA SER A 239 21.53 -6.62 -4.02
C SER A 239 22.67 -6.28 -4.98
N THR A 240 23.31 -7.32 -5.53
CA THR A 240 24.27 -7.17 -6.61
C THR A 240 23.61 -7.16 -8.00
N PHE A 241 22.32 -7.52 -8.09
CA PHE A 241 21.63 -7.77 -9.36
C PHE A 241 20.34 -6.97 -9.57
N SER A 242 19.87 -6.27 -8.56
CA SER A 242 18.69 -5.40 -8.67
C SER A 242 18.88 -4.15 -7.82
N CYS A 243 18.17 -3.09 -8.16
CA CYS A 243 18.12 -1.86 -7.36
C CYS A 243 17.54 -2.05 -5.94
N CYS A 244 17.16 -3.26 -5.56
CA CYS A 244 16.47 -3.58 -4.32
C CYS A 244 17.28 -4.60 -3.50
N GLY A 245 18.00 -4.14 -2.48
CA GLY A 245 18.50 -5.01 -1.42
C GLY A 245 17.37 -5.64 -0.61
N LEU A 246 17.65 -6.71 0.11
CA LEU A 246 16.76 -7.20 1.15
C LEU A 246 16.93 -6.33 2.39
N TYR A 247 15.88 -5.64 2.79
CA TYR A 247 15.79 -4.95 4.08
C TYR A 247 14.52 -5.40 4.79
N GLN A 248 14.69 -6.00 5.96
CA GLN A 248 13.59 -6.52 6.77
C GLN A 248 13.74 -6.03 8.20
N VAL A 249 12.67 -5.55 8.77
CA VAL A 249 12.55 -5.28 10.20
C VAL A 249 11.74 -6.42 10.81
N LEU A 250 12.34 -7.08 11.78
CA LEU A 250 11.79 -8.26 12.43
C LEU A 250 11.42 -7.92 13.88
N VAL A 251 10.27 -8.39 14.31
CA VAL A 251 9.77 -8.22 15.68
C VAL A 251 9.42 -9.57 16.29
N HIS A 252 9.80 -9.76 17.54
CA HIS A 252 9.39 -10.92 18.33
C HIS A 252 7.88 -10.85 18.61
N LYS A 253 7.24 -11.99 18.83
CA LYS A 253 5.79 -12.10 19.08
C LYS A 253 5.29 -11.17 20.18
N ASP A 254 6.06 -10.96 21.26
CA ASP A 254 5.63 -10.09 22.36
C ASP A 254 5.55 -8.63 21.91
N VAL A 255 6.54 -8.16 21.13
CA VAL A 255 6.54 -6.82 20.52
C VAL A 255 5.41 -6.71 19.49
N ALA A 256 5.22 -7.74 18.66
CA ALA A 256 4.17 -7.81 17.69
C ALA A 256 2.77 -7.69 18.34
N GLN A 257 2.54 -8.44 19.43
CA GLN A 257 1.29 -8.37 20.19
C GLN A 257 1.04 -6.98 20.76
N GLN A 258 2.06 -6.34 21.34
CA GLN A 258 1.92 -4.99 21.86
C GLN A 258 1.57 -3.98 20.74
N LEU A 259 2.26 -4.04 19.59
CA LEU A 259 1.95 -3.18 18.45
C LEU A 259 0.52 -3.37 17.90
N LEU A 260 0.01 -4.62 17.94
CA LEU A 260 -1.37 -4.94 17.54
C LEU A 260 -2.40 -4.44 18.57
N GLN A 261 -2.17 -4.67 19.85
CA GLN A 261 -3.05 -4.22 20.94
C GLN A 261 -3.24 -2.71 20.93
N GLU A 262 -2.15 -1.98 20.73
CA GLU A 262 -2.15 -0.53 20.61
C GLU A 262 -2.65 -0.04 19.23
N LYS A 263 -3.02 -0.97 18.35
CA LYS A 263 -3.43 -0.68 16.95
C LYS A 263 -2.39 0.18 16.20
N ALA A 264 -1.12 0.06 16.56
CA ALA A 264 -0.02 0.75 15.89
C ALA A 264 0.23 0.21 14.47
N ILE A 265 -0.09 -1.05 14.25
CA ILE A 265 -0.06 -1.74 12.96
C ILE A 265 -1.32 -2.61 12.80
N PRO A 266 -1.83 -2.82 11.58
CA PRO A 266 -2.88 -3.79 11.32
C PRO A 266 -2.32 -5.23 11.34
N THR A 267 -3.17 -6.21 11.62
CA THR A 267 -2.80 -7.64 11.65
C THR A 267 -2.12 -8.10 10.35
N GLY A 268 -2.60 -7.62 9.21
CA GLY A 268 -2.03 -7.96 7.90
C GLY A 268 -0.64 -7.37 7.61
N ALA A 269 -0.12 -6.50 8.49
CA ALA A 269 1.24 -5.96 8.35
C ALA A 269 2.32 -6.86 8.96
N LEU A 270 1.95 -7.96 9.62
CA LEU A 270 2.86 -8.91 10.21
C LEU A 270 2.93 -10.18 9.37
N LYS A 271 4.11 -10.47 8.85
CA LYS A 271 4.39 -11.68 8.08
C LYS A 271 5.27 -12.62 8.93
N PRO A 272 4.81 -13.83 9.25
CA PRO A 272 5.62 -14.77 10.02
C PRO A 272 6.90 -15.12 9.27
N VAL A 273 8.02 -15.21 9.99
CA VAL A 273 9.32 -15.59 9.45
C VAL A 273 9.88 -16.82 10.15
N PRO A 274 10.46 -17.76 9.38
CA PRO A 274 11.02 -18.98 9.96
C PRO A 274 12.35 -18.67 10.68
N VAL A 275 12.38 -18.96 11.96
CA VAL A 275 13.59 -18.93 12.81
C VAL A 275 13.90 -20.38 13.20
N LEU A 276 15.05 -20.89 12.77
CA LEU A 276 15.36 -22.31 12.82
C LEU A 276 16.63 -22.58 13.62
N ASP A 277 16.63 -23.69 14.36
CA ASP A 277 17.84 -24.20 15.04
C ASP A 277 18.85 -24.76 14.02
N VAL A 278 18.34 -25.35 12.93
CA VAL A 278 19.16 -25.94 11.85
C VAL A 278 18.74 -25.37 10.51
N ILE A 279 19.70 -24.83 9.78
CA ILE A 279 19.48 -24.30 8.43
C ILE A 279 19.30 -25.46 7.47
N PRO A 280 18.22 -25.45 6.66
CA PRO A 280 17.96 -26.52 5.71
C PRO A 280 19.06 -26.63 4.62
N SER A 281 19.22 -27.80 4.07
CA SER A 281 20.11 -28.02 2.91
C SER A 281 19.63 -27.16 1.71
N GLY A 282 20.56 -26.62 0.94
CA GLY A 282 20.23 -25.69 -0.16
C GLY A 282 20.18 -24.22 0.22
N TYR A 283 20.37 -23.89 1.50
CA TYR A 283 20.56 -22.54 1.99
C TYR A 283 22.03 -22.25 2.29
N THR A 284 22.42 -21.00 2.06
CA THR A 284 23.72 -20.47 2.52
C THR A 284 23.50 -19.32 3.48
N LEU A 285 24.36 -19.25 4.48
CA LEU A 285 24.41 -18.12 5.37
C LEU A 285 25.10 -16.95 4.67
N ARG A 286 24.46 -15.80 4.66
CA ARG A 286 25.03 -14.56 4.15
C ARG A 286 25.16 -13.54 5.27
N ALA A 287 26.31 -12.88 5.34
CA ALA A 287 26.49 -11.74 6.25
C ALA A 287 25.54 -10.61 5.90
N THR A 288 24.88 -10.06 6.89
CA THR A 288 24.09 -8.85 6.71
C THR A 288 24.98 -7.62 6.82
N SER A 289 24.63 -6.58 6.09
CA SER A 289 25.32 -5.29 6.10
C SER A 289 24.56 -4.29 6.96
N ILE A 290 25.20 -3.17 7.25
CA ILE A 290 24.50 -2.01 7.80
C ILE A 290 23.69 -1.39 6.66
N CYS A 291 22.38 -1.23 6.87
CA CYS A 291 21.55 -0.47 5.92
C CYS A 291 22.05 0.98 5.88
N PRO A 292 22.28 1.57 4.70
CA PRO A 292 22.58 2.99 4.59
C PRO A 292 21.48 3.81 5.25
N ARG A 293 21.80 4.50 6.33
CA ARG A 293 20.86 5.32 7.10
C ARG A 293 21.47 6.71 7.34
N PRO A 294 20.65 7.73 7.54
CA PRO A 294 21.15 9.06 7.86
C PRO A 294 22.02 9.06 9.09
N THR A 295 22.87 10.10 9.23
CA THR A 295 23.59 10.31 10.47
C THR A 295 22.60 10.48 11.63
N ARG A 296 23.08 10.19 12.84
CA ARG A 296 22.25 10.33 14.04
C ARG A 296 21.79 11.78 14.22
N GLU A 297 22.68 12.74 13.96
CA GLU A 297 22.38 14.17 14.05
C GLU A 297 21.25 14.57 13.08
N TYR A 298 21.27 14.01 11.86
CA TYR A 298 20.20 14.27 10.89
C TYR A 298 18.84 13.70 11.38
N MET A 299 18.85 12.47 11.90
CA MET A 299 17.64 11.84 12.41
C MET A 299 17.06 12.61 13.60
N GLU A 300 17.92 12.98 14.57
CA GLU A 300 17.53 13.80 15.73
C GLU A 300 16.98 15.16 15.30
N GLN A 301 17.63 15.83 14.33
CA GLN A 301 17.13 17.10 13.80
C GLN A 301 15.79 16.93 13.07
N SER A 302 15.58 15.84 12.35
CA SER A 302 14.30 15.56 11.67
C SER A 302 13.17 15.38 12.68
N LEU A 303 13.42 14.67 13.78
CA LEU A 303 12.45 14.49 14.87
C LEU A 303 12.18 15.78 15.63
N LEU A 304 13.21 16.60 15.84
CA LEU A 304 13.03 17.94 16.42
C LEU A 304 12.14 18.83 15.53
N ASN A 305 12.34 18.77 14.21
CA ASN A 305 11.51 19.51 13.26
C ASN A 305 10.04 19.03 13.28
N TYR A 306 9.82 17.71 13.43
CA TYR A 306 8.49 17.16 13.64
C TYR A 306 7.86 17.67 14.95
N ASP A 307 8.61 17.65 16.07
CA ASP A 307 8.12 18.14 17.36
C ASP A 307 7.79 19.65 17.31
N ILE A 308 8.59 20.44 16.59
CA ILE A 308 8.33 21.87 16.35
C ILE A 308 7.06 22.04 15.52
N LEU A 309 6.87 21.25 14.47
CA LEU A 309 5.65 21.24 13.66
C LEU A 309 4.44 20.96 14.57
N LYS A 310 4.50 19.92 15.39
CA LYS A 310 3.42 19.55 16.30
C LYS A 310 3.15 20.57 17.41
N LYS A 311 4.15 21.31 17.85
CA LYS A 311 3.96 22.43 18.82
C LYS A 311 3.38 23.67 18.16
N LYS A 312 3.73 23.92 16.89
CA LYS A 312 3.11 24.99 16.08
C LYS A 312 1.70 24.62 15.63
N ASP A 313 1.44 23.35 15.47
CA ASP A 313 0.13 22.76 15.26
C ASP A 313 -0.70 22.78 16.56
N ARG A 314 -1.08 23.94 17.00
CA ARG A 314 -2.53 24.11 17.22
C ARG A 314 -3.12 23.74 15.87
N PRO A 315 -4.11 22.82 15.85
CA PRO A 315 -4.48 22.17 14.60
C PRO A 315 -4.86 23.22 13.55
N LEU A 316 -3.89 23.59 12.69
CA LEU A 316 -4.13 24.35 11.46
C LEU A 316 -5.15 23.60 10.57
N TRP A 317 -5.34 22.32 10.82
CA TRP A 317 -6.27 21.44 10.12
C TRP A 317 -7.70 21.43 10.72
N GLN A 318 -7.96 22.07 11.84
CA GLN A 318 -9.32 22.48 12.17
C GLN A 318 -9.53 23.90 11.64
N ILE A 319 -9.60 24.01 10.31
CA ILE A 319 -10.19 25.19 9.71
C ILE A 319 -11.57 25.30 10.32
N SER A 320 -11.80 26.38 11.08
CA SER A 320 -13.09 26.57 11.67
C SER A 320 -14.12 26.82 10.56
N GLU A 321 -15.35 26.38 10.75
CA GLU A 321 -16.46 26.72 9.85
C GLU A 321 -16.49 28.24 9.54
N LYS A 322 -16.23 29.09 10.53
CA LYS A 322 -16.16 30.53 10.37
C LYS A 322 -15.09 30.96 9.37
N ASP A 323 -13.91 30.30 9.36
CA ASP A 323 -12.82 30.64 8.44
C ASP A 323 -13.15 30.14 7.03
N ALA A 324 -13.70 28.93 6.87
CA ALA A 324 -14.15 28.40 5.61
C ALA A 324 -15.24 29.30 4.97
N LEU A 325 -16.20 29.73 5.77
CA LEU A 325 -17.25 30.65 5.32
C LEU A 325 -16.68 32.00 4.92
N ARG A 326 -15.63 32.49 5.59
CA ARG A 326 -14.94 33.74 5.23
C ARG A 326 -14.24 33.60 3.87
N VAL A 327 -13.52 32.48 3.65
CA VAL A 327 -12.85 32.18 2.38
C VAL A 327 -13.88 32.08 1.24
N LEU A 328 -14.94 31.31 1.43
CA LEU A 328 -16.01 31.16 0.42
C LEU A 328 -16.68 32.50 0.07
N ARG A 329 -16.95 33.37 1.08
CA ARG A 329 -17.50 34.73 0.81
C ARG A 329 -16.55 35.57 -0.05
N LYS A 330 -15.24 35.51 0.24
CA LYS A 330 -14.24 36.26 -0.50
C LYS A 330 -14.22 35.80 -1.96
N VAL A 331 -14.08 34.50 -2.20
CA VAL A 331 -14.03 33.93 -3.57
C VAL A 331 -15.32 34.21 -4.34
N LYS A 332 -16.49 34.08 -3.69
CA LYS A 332 -17.76 34.45 -4.32
C LYS A 332 -17.84 35.94 -4.66
N THR A 333 -17.22 36.82 -3.86
CA THR A 333 -17.19 38.24 -4.17
C THR A 333 -16.31 38.52 -5.38
N ASP A 334 -15.18 37.84 -5.47
CA ASP A 334 -14.19 37.99 -6.54
C ASP A 334 -14.63 37.35 -7.86
N ARG A 335 -15.42 36.26 -7.81
CA ARG A 335 -15.91 35.47 -8.96
C ARG A 335 -17.45 35.28 -8.90
N LYS A 336 -18.19 36.36 -8.87
CA LYS A 336 -19.63 36.36 -8.58
C LYS A 336 -20.48 35.59 -9.60
N GLU A 337 -20.06 35.56 -10.85
CA GLU A 337 -20.71 34.87 -11.96
C GLU A 337 -20.62 33.34 -11.84
N ASP A 338 -19.58 32.83 -11.18
CA ASP A 338 -19.32 31.40 -11.04
C ASP A 338 -20.17 30.74 -9.94
N PHE A 339 -20.86 31.57 -9.14
CA PHE A 339 -21.61 31.10 -7.97
C PHE A 339 -23.12 31.36 -8.07
N GLY A 340 -23.86 30.35 -7.65
CA GLY A 340 -25.32 30.45 -7.53
C GLY A 340 -25.79 31.48 -6.51
N LYS A 341 -27.06 31.86 -6.61
CA LYS A 341 -27.71 32.73 -5.65
C LYS A 341 -27.78 32.02 -4.29
N LYS A 342 -27.58 32.78 -3.22
CA LYS A 342 -27.74 32.24 -1.85
C LYS A 342 -29.15 31.66 -1.63
N LEU A 343 -29.24 30.65 -0.81
CA LEU A 343 -30.51 30.07 -0.39
C LEU A 343 -31.37 31.10 0.36
N SER A 344 -32.68 31.08 0.14
CA SER A 344 -33.60 31.95 0.91
C SER A 344 -33.73 31.48 2.35
N LYS A 345 -33.99 32.39 3.28
CA LYS A 345 -34.18 32.05 4.70
C LYS A 345 -35.30 31.03 4.91
N ALA A 346 -36.42 31.18 4.20
CA ALA A 346 -37.54 30.23 4.31
C ALA A 346 -37.16 28.80 3.85
N LYS A 347 -36.37 28.67 2.78
CA LYS A 347 -35.85 27.35 2.39
C LYS A 347 -34.81 26.82 3.41
N ALA A 348 -33.98 27.67 3.97
CA ALA A 348 -32.98 27.30 4.97
C ALA A 348 -33.63 26.77 6.27
N GLU A 349 -34.71 27.37 6.72
CA GLU A 349 -35.43 26.93 7.94
C GLU A 349 -35.95 25.48 7.80
N VAL A 350 -36.43 25.11 6.64
CA VAL A 350 -36.91 23.73 6.38
C VAL A 350 -35.77 22.70 6.39
N LEU A 351 -34.55 23.13 6.11
CA LEU A 351 -33.41 22.22 5.99
C LEU A 351 -32.70 21.95 7.33
N THR A 352 -33.02 22.67 8.38
CA THR A 352 -32.35 22.55 9.70
C THR A 352 -32.45 21.17 10.31
N GLU A 353 -33.51 20.41 9.98
CA GLU A 353 -33.75 19.04 10.49
C GLU A 353 -33.50 17.97 9.43
N THR A 354 -32.85 18.31 8.35
CA THR A 354 -32.55 17.36 7.26
C THR A 354 -31.08 16.97 7.23
N LYS A 355 -30.75 15.95 6.41
CA LYS A 355 -29.36 15.55 6.11
C LYS A 355 -28.49 16.70 5.57
N TYR A 356 -29.08 17.80 5.09
CA TYR A 356 -28.40 18.98 4.56
C TYR A 356 -28.08 20.05 5.61
N ALA A 357 -28.47 19.86 6.85
CA ALA A 357 -28.22 20.85 7.94
C ALA A 357 -26.73 21.30 8.00
N PRO A 358 -25.72 20.43 7.88
CA PRO A 358 -24.32 20.87 7.88
C PRO A 358 -23.93 21.77 6.70
N MET A 359 -24.65 21.68 5.56
CA MET A 359 -24.39 22.49 4.37
C MET A 359 -25.05 23.88 4.44
N LEU A 360 -25.98 24.10 5.35
CA LEU A 360 -26.75 25.35 5.43
C LEU A 360 -25.88 26.61 5.51
N PRO A 361 -24.86 26.72 6.37
CA PRO A 361 -24.02 27.89 6.43
C PRO A 361 -23.40 28.27 5.09
N TYR A 362 -23.03 27.26 4.28
CA TYR A 362 -22.43 27.43 2.97
C TYR A 362 -23.46 27.83 1.92
N TYR A 363 -24.62 27.18 1.89
CA TYR A 363 -25.73 27.51 0.99
C TYR A 363 -26.32 28.91 1.24
N LEU A 364 -26.24 29.43 2.45
CA LEU A 364 -26.61 30.83 2.80
C LEU A 364 -25.61 31.83 2.19
N ILE A 365 -24.42 31.38 1.79
CA ILE A 365 -23.47 32.20 1.05
C ILE A 365 -23.66 31.96 -0.45
N ALA A 366 -23.56 30.73 -0.89
CA ALA A 366 -23.64 30.33 -2.29
C ALA A 366 -24.34 28.95 -2.41
N ASN A 367 -25.50 28.92 -3.09
CA ASN A 367 -26.18 27.67 -3.37
C ASN A 367 -25.65 27.11 -4.70
N GLY A 368 -24.49 26.46 -4.62
CA GLY A 368 -23.70 25.96 -5.75
C GLY A 368 -22.70 26.96 -6.29
N GLY A 369 -21.74 26.47 -7.09
CA GLY A 369 -20.75 27.28 -7.80
C GLY A 369 -19.36 26.65 -7.90
N GLN A 370 -18.52 27.24 -8.76
CA GLN A 370 -17.18 26.75 -9.04
C GLN A 370 -16.22 27.15 -7.93
N LEU A 371 -15.67 26.18 -7.21
CA LEU A 371 -14.66 26.39 -6.17
C LEU A 371 -13.27 26.57 -6.78
N SER A 372 -12.89 25.68 -7.71
CA SER A 372 -11.67 25.71 -8.51
C SER A 372 -11.91 25.08 -9.88
N ASP A 373 -10.87 24.88 -10.67
CA ASP A 373 -11.01 24.18 -11.95
C ASP A 373 -11.39 22.69 -11.77
N GLU A 374 -11.05 22.11 -10.62
CA GLU A 374 -11.33 20.71 -10.30
C GLU A 374 -12.66 20.49 -9.58
N TYR A 375 -13.14 21.45 -8.77
CA TYR A 375 -14.25 21.23 -7.87
C TYR A 375 -15.42 22.23 -8.10
N ARG A 376 -16.60 21.67 -8.29
CA ARG A 376 -17.84 22.44 -8.39
C ARG A 376 -18.80 22.08 -7.27
N LEU A 377 -19.04 23.00 -6.32
CA LEU A 377 -20.04 22.86 -5.28
C LEU A 377 -21.43 22.73 -5.92
N LEU A 378 -22.17 21.70 -5.54
CA LEU A 378 -23.51 21.47 -6.04
C LEU A 378 -24.51 22.38 -5.33
N SER A 379 -25.53 22.88 -6.03
CA SER A 379 -26.70 23.49 -5.41
C SER A 379 -27.49 22.42 -4.63
N LEU A 380 -28.41 22.85 -3.77
CA LEU A 380 -29.25 21.93 -3.01
C LEU A 380 -29.98 20.92 -3.90
N ASP A 381 -30.60 21.42 -4.99
CA ASP A 381 -31.39 20.58 -5.90
C ASP A 381 -30.49 19.61 -6.67
N GLU A 382 -29.31 20.05 -7.12
CA GLU A 382 -28.30 19.19 -7.75
C GLU A 382 -27.74 18.15 -6.77
N SER A 383 -27.46 18.53 -5.54
CA SER A 383 -26.96 17.63 -4.49
C SER A 383 -27.96 16.50 -4.16
N ASP A 384 -29.26 16.81 -4.14
CA ASP A 384 -30.30 15.80 -3.90
C ASP A 384 -30.39 14.81 -5.07
N THR A 385 -30.34 15.31 -6.30
CA THR A 385 -30.31 14.50 -7.51
C THR A 385 -29.06 13.59 -7.56
N ALA A 386 -27.88 14.20 -7.41
CA ALA A 386 -26.61 13.47 -7.43
C ALA A 386 -26.51 12.43 -6.30
N THR A 387 -27.06 12.74 -5.10
CA THR A 387 -27.09 11.76 -4.00
C THR A 387 -27.98 10.57 -4.33
N SER A 388 -29.09 10.79 -5.02
CA SER A 388 -29.98 9.70 -5.44
C SER A 388 -29.35 8.84 -6.53
N GLU A 389 -28.68 9.47 -7.51
CA GLU A 389 -27.93 8.77 -8.56
C GLU A 389 -26.79 7.95 -7.98
N PHE A 390 -26.00 8.52 -7.07
CA PHE A 390 -24.91 7.83 -6.40
C PHE A 390 -25.39 6.59 -5.63
N ARG A 391 -26.51 6.69 -4.91
CA ARG A 391 -27.09 5.54 -4.20
C ARG A 391 -27.54 4.44 -5.15
N ASN A 392 -28.18 4.79 -6.27
CA ASN A 392 -28.57 3.81 -7.27
C ASN A 392 -27.38 3.07 -7.88
N ILE A 393 -26.25 3.77 -8.09
CA ILE A 393 -25.01 3.16 -8.57
C ILE A 393 -24.46 2.21 -7.52
N LEU A 394 -24.36 2.63 -6.25
CA LEU A 394 -23.90 1.76 -5.17
C LEU A 394 -24.79 0.53 -4.95
N GLU A 395 -26.08 0.63 -5.19
CA GLU A 395 -27.01 -0.52 -5.09
C GLU A 395 -26.78 -1.52 -6.23
N SER A 396 -26.38 -1.04 -7.40
CA SER A 396 -26.07 -1.89 -8.57
C SER A 396 -24.69 -2.55 -8.49
N GLU A 397 -23.78 -1.99 -7.69
CA GLU A 397 -22.41 -2.49 -7.47
C GLU A 397 -22.39 -3.44 -6.26
N GLU A 398 -22.48 -4.75 -6.50
CA GLU A 398 -22.42 -5.80 -5.44
C GLU A 398 -21.04 -5.90 -4.74
N LEU A 399 -20.04 -5.14 -5.17
CA LEU A 399 -18.63 -5.30 -4.81
C LEU A 399 -18.17 -4.51 -3.58
N LEU A 400 -18.99 -3.65 -3.00
CA LEU A 400 -18.62 -2.84 -1.84
C LEU A 400 -19.19 -3.45 -0.55
N GLU A 401 -18.31 -3.98 0.29
CA GLU A 401 -18.67 -4.45 1.64
C GLU A 401 -19.16 -3.30 2.54
N ASP A 402 -18.51 -2.10 2.43
CA ASP A 402 -18.87 -0.89 3.19
C ASP A 402 -19.26 0.26 2.24
N LYS A 403 -20.57 0.42 2.03
CA LYS A 403 -21.11 1.50 1.19
C LYS A 403 -21.09 2.83 1.96
N PRO A 404 -20.44 3.90 1.42
CA PRO A 404 -20.44 5.19 2.09
C PRO A 404 -21.85 5.78 2.16
N ASP A 405 -22.29 6.14 3.38
CA ASP A 405 -23.59 6.77 3.61
C ASP A 405 -23.40 8.27 3.85
N GLY A 406 -23.66 9.04 2.82
CA GLY A 406 -23.49 10.48 2.82
C GLY A 406 -24.38 11.19 1.81
N ILE A 407 -24.17 12.49 1.68
CA ILE A 407 -24.76 13.32 0.64
C ILE A 407 -23.68 13.79 -0.32
N VAL A 408 -23.96 13.75 -1.61
CA VAL A 408 -23.05 14.30 -2.64
C VAL A 408 -23.13 15.82 -2.59
N ILE A 409 -22.00 16.48 -2.32
CA ILE A 409 -21.94 17.95 -2.12
C ILE A 409 -21.16 18.66 -3.23
N CYS A 410 -20.31 17.93 -3.95
CA CYS A 410 -19.48 18.51 -4.98
C CYS A 410 -19.29 17.51 -6.13
N ALA A 411 -19.17 18.02 -7.35
CA ALA A 411 -18.76 17.28 -8.54
C ALA A 411 -17.32 17.65 -8.89
N CYS A 412 -16.52 16.64 -9.25
CA CYS A 412 -15.16 16.83 -9.73
C CYS A 412 -15.12 16.91 -11.27
N ALA A 413 -14.13 17.61 -11.81
CA ALA A 413 -13.95 17.73 -13.26
C ALA A 413 -13.70 16.39 -13.96
N ASN A 414 -13.12 15.42 -13.25
CA ASN A 414 -12.90 14.05 -13.72
C ASN A 414 -14.12 13.14 -13.62
N GLY A 415 -15.28 13.64 -13.15
CA GLY A 415 -16.52 12.86 -12.98
C GLY A 415 -16.71 12.22 -11.60
N ASP A 416 -15.73 12.31 -10.69
CA ASP A 416 -15.85 11.82 -9.33
C ASP A 416 -16.85 12.61 -8.51
N TRP A 417 -17.32 12.01 -7.39
CA TRP A 417 -18.20 12.68 -6.44
C TRP A 417 -17.48 12.98 -5.12
N VAL A 418 -17.80 14.12 -4.53
CA VAL A 418 -17.43 14.41 -3.16
C VAL A 418 -18.64 14.28 -2.26
N LEU A 419 -18.53 13.47 -1.22
CA LEU A 419 -19.59 13.17 -0.27
C LEU A 419 -19.30 13.75 1.11
N LEU A 420 -20.31 14.31 1.74
CA LEU A 420 -20.29 14.58 3.17
C LEU A 420 -20.97 13.42 3.90
N LEU A 421 -20.22 12.74 4.73
CA LEU A 421 -20.68 11.60 5.53
C LEU A 421 -21.41 12.09 6.80
N ARG A 422 -22.15 11.18 7.46
CA ARG A 422 -22.93 11.50 8.67
C ARG A 422 -22.07 11.93 9.85
N ASP A 423 -20.83 11.47 9.94
CA ASP A 423 -19.88 11.84 10.99
C ASP A 423 -19.20 13.20 10.76
N GLY A 424 -19.52 13.85 9.64
CA GLY A 424 -18.94 15.14 9.23
C GLY A 424 -17.67 15.03 8.41
N THR A 425 -17.17 13.83 8.18
CA THR A 425 -16.06 13.54 7.28
C THR A 425 -16.48 13.79 5.83
N VAL A 426 -15.56 14.28 5.01
CA VAL A 426 -15.78 14.45 3.57
C VAL A 426 -14.87 13.49 2.81
N ILE A 427 -15.40 12.81 1.81
CA ILE A 427 -14.65 11.87 0.99
C ILE A 427 -14.83 12.19 -0.51
N GLN A 428 -13.82 11.92 -1.33
CA GLN A 428 -13.96 11.82 -2.77
C GLN A 428 -14.07 10.35 -3.15
N PHE A 429 -15.04 10.05 -4.00
CA PHE A 429 -15.33 8.70 -4.46
C PHE A 429 -15.16 8.63 -5.97
N SER A 430 -14.32 7.72 -6.43
CA SER A 430 -14.07 7.53 -7.86
C SER A 430 -15.24 6.84 -8.56
N HIS A 431 -15.62 7.36 -9.74
CA HIS A 431 -16.65 6.76 -10.58
C HIS A 431 -16.09 5.63 -11.48
N GLU A 432 -14.78 5.63 -11.78
CA GLU A 432 -14.16 4.62 -12.65
C GLU A 432 -13.83 3.34 -11.88
N VAL A 433 -13.38 3.49 -10.63
CA VAL A 433 -13.10 2.39 -9.73
C VAL A 433 -13.80 2.72 -8.42
N PRO A 434 -14.78 1.92 -7.95
CA PRO A 434 -15.58 2.25 -6.76
C PRO A 434 -14.71 2.21 -5.49
N GLU A 435 -13.90 3.25 -5.29
CA GLU A 435 -13.02 3.43 -4.13
C GLU A 435 -12.97 4.88 -3.66
N ILE A 436 -12.66 5.06 -2.38
CA ILE A 436 -12.39 6.38 -1.80
C ILE A 436 -10.98 6.80 -2.22
N THR A 437 -10.89 7.88 -2.98
CA THR A 437 -9.61 8.42 -3.49
C THR A 437 -9.06 9.52 -2.59
N GLU A 438 -9.92 10.29 -1.93
CA GLU A 438 -9.53 11.37 -1.02
C GLU A 438 -10.45 11.45 0.19
N GLN A 439 -9.92 12.06 1.30
CA GLN A 439 -10.68 12.23 2.53
C GLN A 439 -10.26 13.51 3.26
N TRP A 440 -11.23 14.28 3.74
CA TRP A 440 -11.04 15.47 4.57
C TRP A 440 -11.73 15.30 5.92
N PRO A 441 -11.11 15.78 7.01
CA PRO A 441 -11.65 15.59 8.36
C PRO A 441 -12.92 16.42 8.63
N SER A 442 -13.23 17.38 7.78
CA SER A 442 -14.42 18.21 7.91
C SER A 442 -14.79 18.92 6.61
N LEU A 443 -16.04 19.31 6.49
CA LEU A 443 -16.54 20.14 5.40
C LEU A 443 -15.78 21.48 5.29
N ALA A 444 -15.43 22.09 6.43
CA ALA A 444 -14.68 23.33 6.45
C ALA A 444 -13.29 23.18 5.82
N GLN A 445 -12.61 22.06 6.11
CA GLN A 445 -11.32 21.76 5.52
C GLN A 445 -11.45 21.55 4.02
N PHE A 446 -12.39 20.71 3.58
CA PHE A 446 -12.66 20.47 2.15
C PHE A 446 -12.88 21.77 1.37
N ILE A 447 -13.77 22.65 1.87
CA ILE A 447 -14.10 23.91 1.16
C ILE A 447 -12.88 24.79 0.97
N VAL A 448 -12.00 24.89 1.98
CA VAL A 448 -10.80 25.72 1.87
C VAL A 448 -9.78 25.09 0.94
N ASP A 449 -9.60 23.78 1.01
CA ASP A 449 -8.67 23.06 0.14
C ASP A 449 -9.14 23.13 -1.32
N ALA A 450 -10.42 22.85 -1.59
CA ALA A 450 -11.01 22.91 -2.91
C ALA A 450 -10.98 24.31 -3.56
N ILE A 451 -10.93 25.38 -2.76
CA ILE A 451 -10.79 26.76 -3.26
C ILE A 451 -9.33 27.11 -3.59
N ASN A 452 -8.37 26.51 -2.86
CA ASN A 452 -6.95 26.81 -3.02
C ASN A 452 -6.25 25.89 -4.01
N ASP A 453 -6.98 24.92 -4.54
CA ASP A 453 -6.53 24.01 -5.60
C ASP A 453 -6.65 24.67 -6.97
#